data_b27212004e476bee0dbbe1f94a6e4223
#
_entry.id   b27212004e476bee0dbbe1f94a6e4223
#
_cell.length_a   1.000
_cell.length_b   1.000
_cell.length_c   1.000
_cell.angle_alpha   90.00
_cell.angle_beta   90.00
_cell.angle_gamma   90.00
#
_symmetry.space_group_name_H-M   'P 1'
#
loop_
_entity.id
_entity.type
_entity.pdbx_description
1 polymer ?
#
loop_
_entity_poly.entity_id
_entity_poly.type
_entity_poly.pdbx_seq_one_letter_code
_entity_poly.pdbx_strand_id
1 'polypeptide(L)'
;GVIMAYVKYILKKLIQIVVITFLVSLLVFFSLRLNPTSPLTVIIGNKQSTPELQQQYTEQFDLDEPLLKQYIIWLKGIAHGDLGIDYVQKQPILNQIIDRIPITIGLVLFSTILGTVIAILIGVLAAMKRGTWIDSALSTLMLVVSSIPTFVLSILAILFLSKYVPGYSFIGTYSNTAEFISRISVPGIIMAVGLV
;
A
#
# COMPACT_ATOMS: atom_id res chain seq x y z
N GLY A 1 20.81 -15.19 31.74
CA GLY A 1 20.81 -15.96 30.59
C GLY A 1 19.83 -15.69 29.45
N VAL A 2 18.73 -16.44 29.41
CA VAL A 2 17.84 -16.51 28.24
C VAL A 2 17.15 -15.17 27.93
N ILE A 3 16.63 -14.49 28.93
CA ILE A 3 15.94 -13.19 28.77
C ILE A 3 16.87 -12.15 28.15
N MET A 4 18.12 -12.08 28.59
CA MET A 4 19.13 -11.16 28.06
C MET A 4 19.42 -11.42 26.57
N ALA A 5 19.42 -12.68 26.15
CA ALA A 5 19.59 -13.06 24.74
C ALA A 5 18.40 -12.57 23.87
N TYR A 6 17.17 -12.74 24.35
CA TYR A 6 15.98 -12.22 23.65
C TYR A 6 15.97 -10.70 23.57
N VAL A 7 16.29 -9.99 24.65
CA VAL A 7 16.38 -8.53 24.66
C VAL A 7 17.43 -8.03 23.65
N LYS A 8 18.62 -8.64 23.64
CA LYS A 8 19.67 -8.31 22.68
C LYS A 8 19.25 -8.59 21.23
N TYR A 9 18.52 -9.68 20.99
CA TYR A 9 17.99 -10.02 19.68
C TYR A 9 16.96 -8.98 19.21
N ILE A 10 15.99 -8.63 20.06
CA ILE A 10 14.97 -7.63 19.76
C ILE A 10 15.62 -6.27 19.48
N LEU A 11 16.54 -5.83 20.33
CA LEU A 11 17.25 -4.58 20.14
C LEU A 11 18.03 -4.54 18.82
N LYS A 12 18.72 -5.62 18.48
CA LYS A 12 19.40 -5.75 17.19
C LYS A 12 18.44 -5.65 16.02
N LYS A 13 17.25 -6.26 16.11
CA LYS A 13 16.22 -6.18 15.08
C LYS A 13 15.65 -4.77 14.94
N LEU A 14 15.40 -4.09 16.05
CA LEU A 14 14.94 -2.68 16.04
C LEU A 14 15.98 -1.76 15.39
N ILE A 15 17.25 -1.91 15.73
CA ILE A 15 18.33 -1.15 15.08
C ILE A 15 18.39 -1.44 13.58
N GLN A 16 18.27 -2.71 13.18
CA GLN A 16 18.24 -3.08 11.76
C GLN A 16 17.08 -2.41 11.02
N ILE A 17 15.87 -2.40 11.62
CA ILE A 17 14.70 -1.74 11.02
C ILE A 17 14.97 -0.24 10.84
N VAL A 18 15.47 0.43 11.88
CA VAL A 18 15.78 1.87 11.82
C VAL A 18 16.81 2.17 10.73
N VAL A 19 17.90 1.39 10.66
CA VAL A 19 18.95 1.58 9.65
C VAL A 19 18.40 1.35 8.24
N ILE A 20 17.64 0.28 8.03
CA ILE A 20 17.05 -0.02 6.71
C ILE A 20 16.08 1.09 6.31
N THR A 21 15.19 1.50 7.22
CA THR A 21 14.23 2.59 6.95
C THR A 21 14.95 3.88 6.60
N PHE A 22 16.01 4.22 7.32
CA PHE A 22 16.83 5.40 7.04
C PHE A 22 17.50 5.31 5.65
N LEU A 23 18.12 4.19 5.31
CA LEU A 23 18.74 3.99 4.00
C LEU A 23 17.74 4.05 2.85
N VAL A 24 16.56 3.42 3.03
CA VAL A 24 15.48 3.47 2.05
C VAL A 24 14.95 4.90 1.89
N SER A 25 14.78 5.64 2.98
CA SER A 25 14.31 7.04 2.92
C SER A 25 15.31 7.93 2.18
N LEU A 26 16.61 7.75 2.43
CA LEU A 26 17.68 8.42 1.68
C LEU A 26 17.57 8.11 0.19
N LEU A 27 17.54 6.83 -0.16
CA LEU A 27 17.50 6.39 -1.55
C LEU A 27 16.28 6.95 -2.27
N VAL A 28 15.10 6.84 -1.68
CA VAL A 28 13.85 7.36 -2.27
C VAL A 28 13.90 8.88 -2.42
N PHE A 29 14.30 9.61 -1.36
CA PHE A 29 14.38 11.06 -1.40
C PHE A 29 15.29 11.55 -2.53
N PHE A 30 16.52 11.03 -2.59
CA PHE A 30 17.47 11.45 -3.62
C PHE A 30 17.05 11.00 -5.03
N SER A 31 16.49 9.79 -5.17
CA SER A 31 15.98 9.32 -6.45
C SER A 31 14.89 10.22 -7.02
N LEU A 32 13.96 10.69 -6.18
CA LEU A 32 12.91 11.61 -6.58
C LEU A 32 13.43 13.01 -6.92
N ARG A 33 14.44 13.49 -6.20
CA ARG A 33 15.03 14.82 -6.41
C ARG A 33 16.01 14.88 -7.59
N LEU A 34 16.64 13.76 -7.92
CA LEU A 34 17.52 13.65 -9.09
C LEU A 34 16.74 13.38 -10.39
N ASN A 35 15.43 13.19 -10.30
CA ASN A 35 14.59 13.06 -11.49
C ASN A 35 14.66 14.36 -12.31
N PRO A 36 14.83 14.30 -13.66
CA PRO A 36 14.83 15.46 -14.53
C PRO A 36 13.56 16.33 -14.44
N THR A 37 12.45 15.73 -14.05
CA THR A 37 11.20 16.46 -13.84
C THR A 37 11.29 17.27 -12.55
N SER A 38 11.41 18.59 -12.69
CA SER A 38 11.47 19.49 -11.53
C SER A 38 10.26 19.28 -10.61
N PRO A 39 10.44 19.21 -9.29
CA PRO A 39 9.33 19.21 -8.34
C PRO A 39 8.33 20.36 -8.60
N LEU A 40 8.82 21.51 -9.04
CA LEU A 40 7.99 22.67 -9.40
C LEU A 40 6.96 22.35 -10.48
N THR A 41 7.29 21.55 -11.49
CA THR A 41 6.34 21.16 -12.55
C THR A 41 5.18 20.33 -11.99
N VAL A 42 5.44 19.48 -11.01
CA VAL A 42 4.41 18.69 -10.32
C VAL A 42 3.57 19.57 -9.40
N ILE A 43 4.20 20.51 -8.68
CA ILE A 43 3.54 21.42 -7.74
C ILE A 43 2.63 22.41 -8.48
N ILE A 44 3.11 23.00 -9.58
CA ILE A 44 2.39 23.97 -10.40
C ILE A 44 1.28 23.25 -11.20
N GLY A 45 1.54 22.04 -11.68
CA GLY A 45 0.61 21.25 -12.49
C GLY A 45 0.22 22.00 -13.77
N ASN A 46 -1.09 22.08 -14.06
CA ASN A 46 -1.63 22.73 -15.25
C ASN A 46 -1.82 24.25 -15.12
N LYS A 47 -1.37 24.88 -14.04
CA LYS A 47 -1.45 26.34 -13.90
C LYS A 47 -0.43 27.02 -14.80
N GLN A 48 -0.73 28.23 -15.24
CA GLN A 48 0.25 29.04 -15.95
C GLN A 48 1.46 29.30 -15.03
N SER A 49 2.61 28.82 -15.46
CA SER A 49 3.86 28.95 -14.72
C SER A 49 4.42 30.36 -14.91
N THR A 50 4.08 31.25 -13.99
CA THR A 50 4.70 32.59 -13.94
C THR A 50 5.98 32.57 -13.11
N PRO A 51 6.95 33.47 -13.37
CA PRO A 51 8.17 33.56 -12.59
C PRO A 51 7.91 33.76 -11.09
N GLU A 52 6.89 34.58 -10.76
CA GLU A 52 6.50 34.89 -9.39
C GLU A 52 5.97 33.63 -8.67
N LEU A 53 5.15 32.82 -9.37
CA LEU A 53 4.61 31.57 -8.82
C LEU A 53 5.70 30.52 -8.62
N GLN A 54 6.66 30.46 -9.54
CA GLN A 54 7.82 29.59 -9.40
C GLN A 54 8.67 29.97 -8.19
N GLN A 55 8.96 31.26 -8.02
CA GLN A 55 9.72 31.77 -6.90
C GLN A 55 8.99 31.49 -5.57
N GLN A 56 7.70 31.77 -5.49
CA GLN A 56 6.89 31.51 -4.30
C GLN A 56 6.93 30.05 -3.87
N TYR A 57 6.81 29.10 -4.81
CA TYR A 57 6.87 27.69 -4.47
C TYR A 57 8.30 27.20 -4.18
N THR A 58 9.30 27.78 -4.82
CA THR A 58 10.70 27.48 -4.52
C THR A 58 11.04 27.85 -3.08
N GLU A 59 10.65 29.04 -2.65
CA GLU A 59 10.85 29.51 -1.27
C GLU A 59 9.97 28.73 -0.27
N GLN A 60 8.71 28.46 -0.60
CA GLN A 60 7.80 27.74 0.28
C GLN A 60 8.21 26.29 0.59
N PHE A 61 8.89 25.63 -0.33
CA PHE A 61 9.29 24.23 -0.22
C PHE A 61 10.80 24.03 -0.14
N ASP A 62 11.56 25.09 0.13
CA ASP A 62 13.02 25.07 0.27
C ASP A 62 13.73 24.40 -0.93
N LEU A 63 13.21 24.57 -2.16
CA LEU A 63 13.71 23.84 -3.34
C LEU A 63 15.04 24.37 -3.86
N ASP A 64 15.45 25.56 -3.47
CA ASP A 64 16.74 26.20 -3.75
C ASP A 64 17.84 25.76 -2.78
N GLU A 65 17.47 25.15 -1.67
CA GLU A 65 18.44 24.66 -0.69
C GLU A 65 19.20 23.42 -1.18
N PRO A 66 20.43 23.19 -0.71
CA PRO A 66 21.17 21.96 -1.03
C PRO A 66 20.37 20.70 -0.67
N LEU A 67 20.42 19.69 -1.51
CA LEU A 67 19.62 18.45 -1.34
C LEU A 67 19.74 17.82 0.04
N LEU A 68 20.94 17.84 0.62
CA LEU A 68 21.16 17.33 1.97
C LEU A 68 20.40 18.15 3.03
N LYS A 69 20.33 19.48 2.86
CA LYS A 69 19.59 20.35 3.77
C LYS A 69 18.09 20.12 3.63
N GLN A 70 17.59 19.98 2.41
CA GLN A 70 16.18 19.61 2.17
C GLN A 70 15.83 18.27 2.84
N TYR A 71 16.71 17.27 2.75
CA TYR A 71 16.51 15.97 3.42
C TYR A 71 16.45 16.11 4.94
N ILE A 72 17.34 16.92 5.54
CA ILE A 72 17.35 17.15 7.00
C ILE A 72 16.08 17.89 7.45
N ILE A 73 15.62 18.90 6.68
CA ILE A 73 14.37 19.62 6.96
C ILE A 73 13.19 18.64 6.94
N TRP A 74 13.09 17.84 5.89
CA TRP A 74 12.05 16.82 5.76
C TRP A 74 12.10 15.79 6.91
N LEU A 75 13.27 15.28 7.27
CA LEU A 75 13.44 14.33 8.36
C LEU A 75 13.05 14.90 9.72
N LYS A 76 13.36 16.18 9.96
CA LYS A 76 12.89 16.90 11.14
C LYS A 76 11.37 17.03 11.16
N GLY A 77 10.74 17.35 10.04
CA GLY A 77 9.29 17.39 9.92
C GLY A 77 8.66 16.06 10.33
N ILE A 78 9.15 14.94 9.78
CA ILE A 78 8.69 13.59 10.15
C ILE A 78 8.82 13.34 11.67
N ALA A 79 9.93 13.72 12.27
CA ALA A 79 10.14 13.55 13.71
C ALA A 79 9.13 14.33 14.57
N HIS A 80 8.52 15.39 14.04
CA HIS A 80 7.45 16.17 14.65
C HIS A 80 6.03 15.77 14.18
N GLY A 81 5.92 14.72 13.38
CA GLY A 81 4.63 14.25 12.85
C GLY A 81 4.15 14.98 11.59
N ASP A 82 4.97 15.86 11.00
CA ASP A 82 4.68 16.50 9.74
C ASP A 82 5.25 15.65 8.59
N LEU A 83 4.36 14.98 7.86
CA LEU A 83 4.70 14.20 6.66
C LEU A 83 4.67 15.03 5.38
N GLY A 84 4.42 16.33 5.49
CA GLY A 84 4.31 17.23 4.36
C GLY A 84 2.93 17.22 3.70
N ILE A 85 2.87 17.82 2.53
CA ILE A 85 1.65 18.03 1.74
C ILE A 85 1.78 17.27 0.42
N ASP A 86 0.71 16.58 0.03
CA ASP A 86 0.56 16.05 -1.32
C ASP A 86 0.44 17.21 -2.32
N TYR A 87 1.37 17.31 -3.23
CA TYR A 87 1.43 18.41 -4.21
C TYR A 87 0.28 18.36 -5.24
N VAL A 88 -0.29 17.20 -5.48
CA VAL A 88 -1.40 17.02 -6.44
C VAL A 88 -2.74 17.33 -5.78
N GLN A 89 -3.02 16.73 -4.64
CA GLN A 89 -4.31 16.89 -3.94
C GLN A 89 -4.35 18.10 -3.01
N LYS A 90 -3.20 18.72 -2.72
CA LYS A 90 -3.04 19.87 -1.82
C LYS A 90 -3.56 19.59 -0.40
N GLN A 91 -3.41 18.35 0.06
CA GLN A 91 -3.84 17.90 1.37
C GLN A 91 -2.67 17.36 2.20
N PRO A 92 -2.72 17.47 3.54
CA PRO A 92 -1.73 16.87 4.40
C PRO A 92 -1.65 15.36 4.20
N ILE A 93 -0.45 14.84 4.00
CA ILE A 93 -0.20 13.40 3.75
C ILE A 93 -0.66 12.55 4.95
N LEU A 94 -0.44 13.05 6.17
CA LEU A 94 -0.84 12.35 7.39
C LEU A 94 -2.36 12.06 7.40
N ASN A 95 -3.20 13.03 7.05
CA ASN A 95 -4.65 12.85 6.99
C ASN A 95 -5.05 11.78 5.97
N GLN A 96 -4.45 11.83 4.77
CA GLN A 96 -4.71 10.82 3.74
C GLN A 96 -4.32 9.41 4.19
N ILE A 97 -3.25 9.26 4.95
CA ILE A 97 -2.83 7.97 5.52
C ILE A 97 -3.87 7.50 6.54
N ILE A 98 -4.23 8.37 7.50
CA ILE A 98 -5.19 8.04 8.57
C ILE A 98 -6.54 7.61 7.98
N ASP A 99 -7.04 8.31 6.96
CA ASP A 99 -8.30 7.99 6.30
C ASP A 99 -8.30 6.65 5.57
N ARG A 100 -7.12 6.19 5.12
CA ARG A 100 -6.98 4.94 4.38
C ARG A 100 -6.64 3.73 5.25
N ILE A 101 -6.12 3.94 6.46
CA ILE A 101 -5.77 2.85 7.39
C ILE A 101 -6.94 1.89 7.66
N PRO A 102 -8.18 2.34 7.96
CA PRO A 102 -9.27 1.43 8.28
C PRO A 102 -9.61 0.47 7.12
N ILE A 103 -9.64 0.98 5.89
CA ILE A 103 -9.89 0.16 4.69
C ILE A 103 -8.73 -0.84 4.48
N THR A 104 -7.49 -0.39 4.61
CA THR A 104 -6.33 -1.25 4.43
C THR A 104 -6.30 -2.38 5.46
N ILE A 105 -6.52 -2.06 6.74
CA ILE A 105 -6.59 -3.07 7.82
C ILE A 105 -7.78 -4.00 7.58
N GLY A 106 -8.94 -3.48 7.25
CA GLY A 106 -10.13 -4.27 6.94
C GLY A 106 -9.89 -5.25 5.80
N LEU A 107 -9.28 -4.80 4.71
CA LEU A 107 -8.91 -5.64 3.57
C LEU A 107 -7.94 -6.75 3.96
N VAL A 108 -6.86 -6.40 4.67
CA VAL A 108 -5.83 -7.36 5.09
C VAL A 108 -6.43 -8.41 6.02
N LEU A 109 -7.18 -8.01 7.04
CA LEU A 109 -7.81 -8.94 7.97
C LEU A 109 -8.82 -9.84 7.27
N PHE A 110 -9.72 -9.25 6.47
CA PHE A 110 -10.73 -10.01 5.74
C PHE A 110 -10.11 -11.02 4.79
N SER A 111 -9.15 -10.59 3.95
CA SER A 111 -8.50 -11.47 2.99
C SER A 111 -7.67 -12.56 3.66
N THR A 112 -6.95 -12.23 4.74
CA THR A 112 -6.14 -13.21 5.47
C THR A 112 -7.01 -14.28 6.15
N ILE A 113 -8.08 -13.86 6.84
CA ILE A 113 -9.00 -14.80 7.48
C ILE A 113 -9.65 -15.70 6.43
N LEU A 114 -10.23 -15.10 5.39
CA LEU A 114 -10.93 -15.84 4.34
C LEU A 114 -9.96 -16.78 3.60
N GLY A 115 -8.79 -16.29 3.19
CA GLY A 115 -7.78 -17.09 2.50
C GLY A 115 -7.27 -18.25 3.36
N THR A 116 -7.02 -18.00 4.65
CA THR A 116 -6.62 -19.06 5.60
C THR A 116 -7.68 -20.14 5.74
N VAL A 117 -8.95 -19.74 5.89
CA VAL A 117 -10.07 -20.71 5.99
C VAL A 117 -10.17 -21.54 4.72
N ILE A 118 -10.13 -20.92 3.56
CA ILE A 118 -10.18 -21.62 2.26
C ILE A 118 -8.98 -22.55 2.09
N ALA A 119 -7.76 -22.08 2.39
CA ALA A 119 -6.54 -22.87 2.30
C ALA A 119 -6.59 -24.11 3.19
N ILE A 120 -7.06 -23.97 4.44
CA ILE A 120 -7.22 -25.10 5.36
C ILE A 120 -8.24 -26.09 4.82
N LEU A 121 -9.41 -25.65 4.36
CA LEU A 121 -10.45 -26.52 3.84
C LEU A 121 -9.96 -27.29 2.62
N ILE A 122 -9.34 -26.61 1.66
CA ILE A 122 -8.81 -27.24 0.45
C ILE A 122 -7.66 -28.19 0.81
N GLY A 123 -6.72 -27.76 1.68
CA GLY A 123 -5.60 -28.58 2.10
C GLY A 123 -6.04 -29.86 2.82
N VAL A 124 -7.03 -29.78 3.71
CA VAL A 124 -7.60 -30.95 4.40
C VAL A 124 -8.28 -31.88 3.40
N LEU A 125 -9.08 -31.35 2.50
CA LEU A 125 -9.74 -32.16 1.45
C LEU A 125 -8.73 -32.87 0.55
N ALA A 126 -7.69 -32.18 0.11
CA ALA A 126 -6.63 -32.76 -0.70
C ALA A 126 -5.89 -33.86 0.09
N ALA A 127 -5.57 -33.62 1.36
CA ALA A 127 -4.91 -34.62 2.22
C ALA A 127 -5.79 -35.87 2.44
N MET A 128 -7.09 -35.70 2.67
CA MET A 128 -8.04 -36.83 2.83
C MET A 128 -8.22 -37.64 1.55
N LYS A 129 -8.02 -37.03 0.39
CA LYS A 129 -8.16 -37.67 -0.93
C LYS A 129 -6.83 -37.89 -1.63
N ARG A 130 -5.74 -37.94 -0.85
CA ARG A 130 -4.36 -38.10 -1.36
C ARG A 130 -4.24 -39.28 -2.32
N GLY A 131 -3.61 -39.04 -3.47
CA GLY A 131 -3.40 -40.05 -4.51
C GLY A 131 -4.62 -40.35 -5.39
N THR A 132 -5.74 -39.63 -5.21
CA THR A 132 -6.90 -39.70 -6.08
C THR A 132 -6.92 -38.56 -7.11
N TRP A 133 -7.79 -38.66 -8.10
CA TRP A 133 -7.99 -37.59 -9.09
C TRP A 133 -8.44 -36.25 -8.47
N ILE A 134 -9.13 -36.32 -7.30
CA ILE A 134 -9.58 -35.13 -6.56
C ILE A 134 -8.37 -34.34 -6.02
N ASP A 135 -7.41 -35.02 -5.44
CA ASP A 135 -6.15 -34.43 -4.96
C ASP A 135 -5.42 -33.73 -6.11
N SER A 136 -5.26 -34.42 -7.24
CA SER A 136 -4.62 -33.84 -8.42
C SER A 136 -5.39 -32.65 -8.99
N ALA A 137 -6.73 -32.72 -9.02
CA ALA A 137 -7.57 -31.63 -9.51
C ALA A 137 -7.47 -30.39 -8.60
N LEU A 138 -7.55 -30.58 -7.28
CA LEU A 138 -7.41 -29.47 -6.31
C LEU A 138 -6.04 -28.83 -6.40
N SER A 139 -4.97 -29.61 -6.42
CA SER A 139 -3.60 -29.13 -6.55
C SER A 139 -3.38 -28.36 -7.86
N THR A 140 -3.90 -28.89 -8.98
CA THR A 140 -3.82 -28.21 -10.28
C THR A 140 -4.61 -26.90 -10.29
N LEU A 141 -5.82 -26.92 -9.72
CA LEU A 141 -6.66 -25.71 -9.60
C LEU A 141 -5.92 -24.61 -8.82
N MET A 142 -5.34 -24.96 -7.66
CA MET A 142 -4.58 -24.01 -6.85
C MET A 142 -3.36 -23.47 -7.61
N LEU A 143 -2.64 -24.30 -8.32
CA LEU A 143 -1.50 -23.88 -9.12
C LEU A 143 -1.93 -22.91 -10.23
N VAL A 144 -3.01 -23.19 -10.93
CA VAL A 144 -3.54 -22.30 -11.98
C VAL A 144 -3.98 -20.97 -11.40
N VAL A 145 -4.74 -21.00 -10.30
CA VAL A 145 -5.24 -19.80 -9.63
C VAL A 145 -4.10 -18.93 -9.12
N SER A 146 -3.11 -19.52 -8.44
CA SER A 146 -1.93 -18.82 -7.92
C SER A 146 -1.02 -18.26 -9.03
N SER A 147 -1.11 -18.80 -10.24
CA SER A 147 -0.36 -18.31 -11.40
C SER A 147 -0.93 -17.02 -11.99
N ILE A 148 -2.18 -16.66 -11.65
CA ILE A 148 -2.82 -15.45 -12.15
C ILE A 148 -2.43 -14.29 -11.24
N PRO A 149 -1.77 -13.24 -11.75
CA PRO A 149 -1.46 -12.06 -10.95
C PRO A 149 -2.73 -11.43 -10.38
N THR A 150 -2.75 -11.09 -9.08
CA THR A 150 -3.92 -10.54 -8.40
C THR A 150 -4.46 -9.27 -9.04
N PHE A 151 -3.61 -8.44 -9.64
CA PHE A 151 -4.05 -7.24 -10.36
C PHE A 151 -4.89 -7.58 -11.60
N VAL A 152 -4.61 -8.70 -12.28
CA VAL A 152 -5.41 -9.16 -13.44
C VAL A 152 -6.80 -9.56 -12.97
N LEU A 153 -6.90 -10.34 -11.88
CA LEU A 153 -8.19 -10.69 -11.27
C LEU A 153 -8.96 -9.44 -10.84
N SER A 154 -8.25 -8.44 -10.29
CA SER A 154 -8.87 -7.17 -9.88
C SER A 154 -9.45 -6.41 -11.09
N ILE A 155 -8.71 -6.31 -12.19
CA ILE A 155 -9.21 -5.66 -13.43
C ILE A 155 -10.42 -6.39 -13.98
N LEU A 156 -10.38 -7.73 -14.06
CA LEU A 156 -11.51 -8.52 -14.52
C LEU A 156 -12.75 -8.34 -13.63
N ALA A 157 -12.58 -8.31 -12.31
CA ALA A 157 -13.65 -8.05 -11.37
C ALA A 157 -14.25 -6.66 -11.55
N ILE A 158 -13.40 -5.62 -11.73
CA ILE A 158 -13.87 -4.25 -12.00
C ILE A 158 -14.71 -4.22 -13.28
N LEU A 159 -14.22 -4.78 -14.36
CA LEU A 159 -14.93 -4.82 -15.65
C LEU A 159 -16.26 -5.57 -15.54
N PHE A 160 -16.26 -6.73 -14.88
CA PHE A 160 -17.47 -7.52 -14.68
C PHE A 160 -18.50 -6.77 -13.82
N LEU A 161 -18.11 -6.27 -12.65
CA LEU A 161 -19.03 -5.61 -11.74
C LEU A 161 -19.53 -4.27 -12.29
N SER A 162 -18.70 -3.50 -12.97
CA SER A 162 -19.14 -2.26 -13.63
C SER A 162 -20.20 -2.51 -14.70
N LYS A 163 -20.15 -3.67 -15.35
CA LYS A 163 -21.11 -4.03 -16.41
C LYS A 163 -22.41 -4.63 -15.86
N TYR A 164 -22.31 -5.49 -14.84
CA TYR A 164 -23.43 -6.33 -14.40
C TYR A 164 -24.03 -5.96 -13.07
N VAL A 165 -23.35 -5.09 -12.27
CA VAL A 165 -23.83 -4.65 -10.95
C VAL A 165 -23.90 -3.13 -10.92
N PRO A 166 -25.00 -2.53 -11.42
CA PRO A 166 -25.16 -1.08 -11.41
C PRO A 166 -25.05 -0.50 -10.01
N GLY A 167 -24.30 0.58 -9.87
CA GLY A 167 -24.11 1.28 -8.58
C GLY A 167 -23.02 0.70 -7.67
N TYR A 168 -22.36 -0.41 -8.05
CA TYR A 168 -21.19 -0.86 -7.29
C TYR A 168 -20.02 0.10 -7.49
N SER A 169 -19.51 0.66 -6.41
CA SER A 169 -18.40 1.60 -6.43
C SER A 169 -17.14 1.00 -5.81
N PHE A 170 -16.04 1.04 -6.55
CA PHE A 170 -14.71 0.64 -6.07
C PHE A 170 -13.96 1.80 -5.41
N ILE A 171 -14.44 3.04 -5.59
CA ILE A 171 -13.75 4.28 -5.20
C ILE A 171 -14.67 5.08 -4.29
N GLY A 172 -14.08 5.85 -3.39
CA GLY A 172 -14.76 6.79 -2.53
C GLY A 172 -14.72 6.44 -1.05
N THR A 173 -15.36 7.27 -0.24
CA THR A 173 -15.52 7.08 1.20
C THR A 173 -16.70 6.16 1.50
N TYR A 174 -16.77 5.64 2.70
CA TYR A 174 -17.90 4.86 3.22
C TYR A 174 -18.57 5.65 4.35
N SER A 175 -19.90 5.61 4.40
CA SER A 175 -20.68 6.34 5.38
C SER A 175 -21.17 5.44 6.54
N ASN A 176 -21.17 4.13 6.33
CA ASN A 176 -21.64 3.15 7.31
C ASN A 176 -20.91 1.80 7.17
N THR A 177 -21.11 0.92 8.18
CA THR A 177 -20.48 -0.40 8.23
C THR A 177 -20.85 -1.30 7.05
N ALA A 178 -22.09 -1.25 6.57
CA ALA A 178 -22.52 -2.07 5.45
C ALA A 178 -21.81 -1.66 4.14
N GLU A 179 -21.66 -0.37 3.92
CA GLU A 179 -20.92 0.16 2.79
C GLU A 179 -19.42 -0.18 2.89
N PHE A 180 -18.83 -0.09 4.10
CA PHE A 180 -17.47 -0.52 4.35
C PHE A 180 -17.26 -2.00 3.97
N ILE A 181 -18.13 -2.91 4.46
CA ILE A 181 -18.06 -4.35 4.14
C ILE A 181 -18.21 -4.58 2.64
N SER A 182 -19.16 -3.92 1.99
CA SER A 182 -19.34 -4.01 0.54
C SER A 182 -18.09 -3.64 -0.24
N ARG A 183 -17.39 -2.58 0.18
CA ARG A 183 -16.17 -2.09 -0.49
C ARG A 183 -14.96 -2.99 -0.32
N ILE A 184 -14.82 -3.65 0.86
CA ILE A 184 -13.70 -4.56 1.10
C ILE A 184 -13.98 -5.98 0.63
N SER A 185 -15.24 -6.37 0.39
CA SER A 185 -15.61 -7.77 0.08
C SER A 185 -14.97 -8.27 -1.21
N VAL A 186 -15.19 -7.61 -2.33
CA VAL A 186 -14.67 -8.06 -3.62
C VAL A 186 -13.15 -7.99 -3.70
N PRO A 187 -12.49 -6.86 -3.38
CA PRO A 187 -11.03 -6.81 -3.34
C PRO A 187 -10.44 -7.82 -2.35
N GLY A 188 -11.08 -7.99 -1.19
CA GLY A 188 -10.65 -8.94 -0.18
C GLY A 188 -10.77 -10.40 -0.60
N ILE A 189 -11.81 -10.77 -1.34
CA ILE A 189 -11.94 -12.11 -1.95
C ILE A 189 -10.81 -12.33 -2.98
N ILE A 190 -10.54 -11.35 -3.83
CA ILE A 190 -9.47 -11.45 -4.81
C ILE A 190 -8.11 -11.62 -4.14
N MET A 191 -7.84 -10.85 -3.09
CA MET A 191 -6.62 -11.00 -2.30
C MET A 191 -6.56 -12.35 -1.59
N ALA A 192 -7.69 -12.85 -1.04
CA ALA A 192 -7.76 -14.15 -0.41
C ALA A 192 -7.41 -15.29 -1.37
N VAL A 193 -7.88 -15.20 -2.62
CA VAL A 193 -7.55 -16.16 -3.69
C VAL A 193 -6.04 -16.20 -3.97
N GLY A 194 -5.36 -15.06 -3.90
CA GLY A 194 -3.92 -14.99 -4.07
C GLY A 194 -3.09 -15.51 -2.86
N LEU A 195 -3.73 -15.79 -1.73
CA LEU A 195 -3.10 -16.33 -0.51
C LEU A 195 -3.22 -17.85 -0.39
N VAL A 196 -4.08 -18.50 -1.17
CA VAL A 196 -4.36 -19.93 -1.17
C VAL A 196 -3.45 -20.67 -2.14
#